data_19609907583d791461de0ac446d47060
#
_entry.id   19609907583d791461de0ac446d47060
#
_cell.length_a   1.000
_cell.length_b   1.000
_cell.length_c   1.000
_cell.angle_alpha   90.00
_cell.angle_beta   90.00
_cell.angle_gamma   90.00
#
_symmetry.space_group_name_H-M   'P 1'
#
loop_
_entity.id
_entity.type
_entity.pdbx_description
1 polymer ?
#
loop_
_entity_poly.entity_id
_entity_poly.type
_entity_poly.pdbx_seq_one_letter_code
_entity_poly.pdbx_strand_id
1 'polypeptide(L)'
;MKKCDWGAGQYLHQLLSENSLKRMVGETALVPMLVDGDKLIAFCTFAPLDDIQPTDMSPWIGFVYTFPDYREHRYVGMLLDYAESIATVMDREYIYISIGHTGLYEKYGYEFYKMDKDIEGEKSRIYRKALAVEGPDKDRRYESGTKWKAEIVKAARENVDMTAYCGFSCNHCFLGEWCGG
;
A
#
# COMPACT_ATOMS: atom_id res chain seq x y z
N MET A 1 -12.58 6.55 5.82
CA MET A 1 -12.27 7.28 4.57
C MET A 1 -13.29 8.39 4.27
N LYS A 2 -14.60 8.18 4.33
CA LYS A 2 -15.62 9.24 4.04
C LYS A 2 -15.41 10.55 4.81
N LYS A 3 -14.87 10.51 6.03
CA LYS A 3 -14.57 11.68 6.87
C LYS A 3 -13.15 12.23 6.70
N CYS A 4 -12.41 11.75 5.68
CA CYS A 4 -11.07 12.23 5.38
C CYS A 4 -11.13 13.69 4.91
N ASP A 5 -10.20 14.52 5.39
CA ASP A 5 -10.05 15.92 4.98
C ASP A 5 -9.27 16.09 3.66
N TRP A 6 -8.88 14.98 3.04
CA TRP A 6 -8.10 14.92 1.80
C TRP A 6 -8.98 14.45 0.62
N GLY A 7 -9.06 15.24 -0.45
CA GLY A 7 -9.92 14.97 -1.60
C GLY A 7 -9.65 13.62 -2.27
N ALA A 8 -8.38 13.23 -2.42
CA ALA A 8 -8.05 11.93 -2.99
C ALA A 8 -8.50 10.76 -2.09
N GLY A 9 -8.48 10.93 -0.75
CA GLY A 9 -9.02 9.91 0.17
C GLY A 9 -10.55 9.79 0.09
N GLN A 10 -11.26 10.88 -0.18
CA GLN A 10 -12.70 10.86 -0.46
C GLN A 10 -12.98 10.18 -1.81
N TYR A 11 -12.15 10.43 -2.81
CA TYR A 11 -12.24 9.78 -4.11
C TYR A 11 -11.99 8.28 -4.01
N LEU A 12 -10.97 7.85 -3.25
CA LEU A 12 -10.77 6.43 -2.96
C LEU A 12 -12.00 5.79 -2.31
N HIS A 13 -12.63 6.49 -1.34
CA HIS A 13 -13.87 6.02 -0.74
C HIS A 13 -14.99 5.84 -1.77
N GLN A 14 -15.12 6.77 -2.71
CA GLN A 14 -16.09 6.66 -3.81
C GLN A 14 -15.78 5.44 -4.68
N LEU A 15 -14.54 5.26 -5.12
CA LEU A 15 -14.12 4.11 -5.93
C LEU A 15 -14.43 2.77 -5.27
N LEU A 16 -14.24 2.67 -3.95
CA LEU A 16 -14.59 1.49 -3.17
C LEU A 16 -16.11 1.28 -3.09
N SER A 17 -16.87 2.35 -2.83
CA SER A 17 -18.34 2.29 -2.74
C SER A 17 -19.00 1.89 -4.07
N GLU A 18 -18.38 2.26 -5.19
CA GLU A 18 -18.84 1.94 -6.55
C GLU A 18 -18.23 0.63 -7.08
N ASN A 19 -17.41 -0.07 -6.28
CA ASN A 19 -16.66 -1.25 -6.70
C ASN A 19 -15.85 -1.03 -8.01
N SER A 20 -15.29 0.17 -8.17
CA SER A 20 -14.60 0.60 -9.39
C SER A 20 -13.08 0.68 -9.25
N LEU A 21 -12.53 0.55 -8.03
CA LEU A 21 -11.10 0.67 -7.78
C LEU A 21 -10.28 -0.29 -8.65
N LYS A 22 -10.63 -1.57 -8.67
CA LYS A 22 -9.88 -2.59 -9.43
C LYS A 22 -9.86 -2.32 -10.93
N ARG A 23 -10.94 -1.79 -11.47
CA ARG A 23 -11.01 -1.40 -12.90
C ARG A 23 -10.07 -0.25 -13.21
N MET A 24 -9.80 0.64 -12.25
CA MET A 24 -8.94 1.80 -12.40
C MET A 24 -7.46 1.45 -12.25
N VAL A 25 -7.11 0.69 -11.20
CA VAL A 25 -5.71 0.46 -10.82
C VAL A 25 -5.27 -1.01 -10.92
N GLY A 26 -6.13 -1.89 -11.43
CA GLY A 26 -5.83 -3.30 -11.69
C GLY A 26 -6.48 -4.28 -10.71
N GLU A 27 -6.74 -5.49 -11.19
CA GLU A 27 -7.53 -6.52 -10.50
C GLU A 27 -6.93 -6.98 -9.15
N THR A 28 -5.60 -6.91 -9.02
CA THR A 28 -4.90 -7.32 -7.80
C THR A 28 -4.73 -6.17 -6.79
N ALA A 29 -5.44 -5.06 -6.99
CA ALA A 29 -5.38 -3.93 -6.08
C ALA A 29 -5.90 -4.28 -4.69
N LEU A 30 -5.15 -3.86 -3.68
CA LEU A 30 -5.46 -3.97 -2.26
C LEU A 30 -5.54 -2.58 -1.63
N VAL A 31 -6.23 -2.47 -0.50
CA VAL A 31 -6.26 -1.26 0.32
C VAL A 31 -5.80 -1.60 1.74
N PRO A 32 -4.49 -1.62 1.99
CA PRO A 32 -3.96 -1.76 3.35
C PRO A 32 -4.51 -0.68 4.27
N MET A 33 -4.99 -1.09 5.43
CA MET A 33 -5.53 -0.20 6.45
C MET A 33 -4.89 -0.49 7.81
N LEU A 34 -4.52 0.56 8.51
CA LEU A 34 -4.12 0.48 9.91
C LEU A 34 -5.31 0.89 10.78
N VAL A 35 -5.70 0.02 11.70
CA VAL A 35 -6.87 0.23 12.57
C VAL A 35 -6.50 -0.01 14.03
N ASP A 36 -7.20 0.69 14.92
CA ASP A 36 -7.17 0.47 16.37
C ASP A 36 -8.62 0.29 16.85
N GLY A 37 -9.01 -0.95 17.12
CA GLY A 37 -10.41 -1.31 17.33
C GLY A 37 -11.25 -0.96 16.09
N ASP A 38 -12.23 -0.10 16.26
CA ASP A 38 -13.13 0.40 15.21
C ASP A 38 -12.64 1.69 14.54
N LYS A 39 -11.46 2.19 14.93
CA LYS A 39 -10.90 3.45 14.42
C LYS A 39 -9.93 3.20 13.29
N LEU A 40 -10.21 3.79 12.12
CA LEU A 40 -9.26 3.82 11.01
C LEU A 40 -8.20 4.90 11.27
N ILE A 41 -6.94 4.49 11.38
CA ILE A 41 -5.78 5.33 11.67
C ILE A 41 -5.14 5.85 10.40
N ALA A 42 -4.88 4.93 9.46
CA ALA A 42 -4.18 5.23 8.21
C ALA A 42 -4.57 4.21 7.14
N PHE A 43 -4.38 4.57 5.88
CA PHE A 43 -4.58 3.66 4.74
C PHE A 43 -3.66 4.02 3.57
N CYS A 44 -3.50 3.08 2.66
CA CYS A 44 -2.92 3.30 1.34
C CYS A 44 -3.55 2.33 0.34
N THR A 45 -3.21 2.46 -0.94
CA THR A 45 -3.43 1.40 -1.94
C THR A 45 -2.12 0.69 -2.23
N PHE A 46 -2.22 -0.59 -2.59
CA PHE A 46 -1.17 -1.38 -3.21
C PHE A 46 -1.75 -1.94 -4.50
N ALA A 47 -1.21 -1.57 -5.66
CA ALA A 47 -1.88 -1.85 -6.93
C ALA A 47 -0.90 -2.03 -8.09
N PRO A 48 -1.29 -2.75 -9.16
CA PRO A 48 -0.50 -2.85 -10.39
C PRO A 48 -0.26 -1.52 -11.08
N LEU A 49 -1.24 -0.60 -11.02
CA LEU A 49 -1.22 0.71 -11.67
C LEU A 49 -1.50 1.83 -10.67
N ASP A 50 -1.06 3.03 -11.00
CA ASP A 50 -1.38 4.28 -10.30
C ASP A 50 -1.63 5.40 -11.33
N ASP A 51 -1.40 6.65 -10.99
CA ASP A 51 -1.60 7.81 -11.83
C ASP A 51 -0.58 7.95 -12.99
N ILE A 52 0.52 7.21 -12.96
CA ILE A 52 1.51 7.19 -14.06
C ILE A 52 1.18 6.09 -15.05
N GLN A 53 0.63 6.48 -16.21
CA GLN A 53 0.21 5.54 -17.26
C GLN A 53 0.44 6.14 -18.66
N PRO A 54 0.79 5.32 -19.68
CA PRO A 54 1.14 3.89 -19.56
C PRO A 54 2.53 3.67 -18.95
N THR A 55 2.73 2.55 -18.24
CA THR A 55 4.01 2.20 -17.65
C THR A 55 4.17 0.69 -17.47
N ASP A 56 5.41 0.22 -17.45
CA ASP A 56 5.81 -1.14 -17.06
C ASP A 56 6.19 -1.23 -15.56
N MET A 57 6.24 -0.10 -14.87
CA MET A 57 6.53 -0.04 -13.43
C MET A 57 5.36 -0.61 -12.63
N SER A 58 5.65 -1.56 -11.77
CA SER A 58 4.66 -2.23 -10.90
C SER A 58 5.38 -3.01 -9.79
N PRO A 59 4.82 -3.13 -8.56
CA PRO A 59 3.58 -2.52 -8.07
C PRO A 59 3.76 -1.08 -7.58
N TRP A 60 2.65 -0.40 -7.36
CA TRP A 60 2.58 0.96 -6.85
C TRP A 60 1.94 1.03 -5.46
N ILE A 61 2.40 1.97 -4.66
CA ILE A 61 1.73 2.43 -3.45
C ILE A 61 1.14 3.81 -3.76
N GLY A 62 -0.17 3.93 -3.66
CA GLY A 62 -0.90 5.18 -3.86
C GLY A 62 -1.80 5.51 -2.67
N PHE A 63 -2.49 6.64 -2.73
CA PHE A 63 -3.48 7.07 -1.73
C PHE A 63 -3.01 6.98 -0.26
N VAL A 64 -1.75 7.25 0.00
CA VAL A 64 -1.17 7.16 1.35
C VAL A 64 -1.71 8.28 2.24
N TYR A 65 -2.42 7.91 3.30
CA TYR A 65 -3.03 8.86 4.20
C TYR A 65 -3.01 8.40 5.66
N THR A 66 -2.75 9.34 6.57
CA THR A 66 -2.92 9.18 8.02
C THR A 66 -3.86 10.27 8.53
N PHE A 67 -4.87 9.87 9.30
CA PHE A 67 -5.80 10.82 9.89
C PHE A 67 -5.09 11.81 10.82
N PRO A 68 -5.54 13.08 10.90
CA PRO A 68 -4.83 14.14 11.63
C PRO A 68 -4.45 13.79 13.06
N ASP A 69 -5.37 13.19 13.81
CA ASP A 69 -5.17 12.82 15.22
C ASP A 69 -4.09 11.75 15.44
N TYR A 70 -3.64 11.11 14.37
CA TYR A 70 -2.66 10.02 14.38
C TYR A 70 -1.37 10.35 13.63
N ARG A 71 -1.18 11.60 13.20
CA ARG A 71 0.06 12.04 12.56
C ARG A 71 1.21 12.05 13.54
N GLU A 72 2.46 12.11 13.05
CA GLU A 72 3.70 12.14 13.83
C GLU A 72 4.08 10.82 14.55
N HIS A 73 3.25 9.79 14.44
CA HIS A 73 3.51 8.46 15.02
C HIS A 73 4.14 7.45 14.07
N ARG A 74 4.58 7.90 12.88
CA ARG A 74 5.19 7.07 11.83
C ARG A 74 4.33 5.91 11.32
N TYR A 75 3.02 6.02 11.42
CA TYR A 75 2.09 5.00 10.92
C TYR A 75 2.19 4.76 9.41
N VAL A 76 2.62 5.76 8.64
CA VAL A 76 2.97 5.60 7.21
C VAL A 76 4.02 4.51 7.04
N GLY A 77 5.05 4.47 7.88
CA GLY A 77 6.09 3.43 7.81
C GLY A 77 5.52 2.01 7.94
N MET A 78 4.53 1.80 8.80
CA MET A 78 3.87 0.49 8.95
C MET A 78 3.11 0.08 7.68
N LEU A 79 2.43 1.03 7.02
CA LEU A 79 1.76 0.76 5.75
C LEU A 79 2.75 0.43 4.63
N LEU A 80 3.85 1.19 4.55
CA LEU A 80 4.91 0.96 3.58
C LEU A 80 5.58 -0.41 3.80
N ASP A 81 5.96 -0.73 5.03
CA ASP A 81 6.53 -2.03 5.40
C ASP A 81 5.60 -3.20 5.01
N TYR A 82 4.29 -3.01 5.20
CA TYR A 82 3.29 -4.02 4.81
C TYR A 82 3.22 -4.18 3.29
N ALA A 83 3.12 -3.09 2.53
CA ALA A 83 3.10 -3.11 1.07
C ALA A 83 4.38 -3.73 0.49
N GLU A 84 5.54 -3.40 1.06
CA GLU A 84 6.84 -3.99 0.70
C GLU A 84 6.86 -5.50 0.95
N SER A 85 6.26 -5.96 2.06
CA SER A 85 6.15 -7.39 2.37
C SER A 85 5.30 -8.14 1.33
N ILE A 86 4.17 -7.54 0.90
CA ILE A 86 3.35 -8.10 -0.18
C ILE A 86 4.16 -8.19 -1.48
N ALA A 87 4.82 -7.09 -1.87
CA ALA A 87 5.60 -7.03 -3.10
C ALA A 87 6.75 -8.05 -3.09
N THR A 88 7.40 -8.27 -1.95
CA THR A 88 8.45 -9.29 -1.77
C THR A 88 7.89 -10.71 -1.95
N VAL A 89 6.70 -11.00 -1.39
CA VAL A 89 6.03 -12.31 -1.58
C VAL A 89 5.64 -12.53 -3.05
N MET A 90 5.37 -11.44 -3.79
CA MET A 90 5.07 -11.48 -5.22
C MET A 90 6.34 -11.49 -6.10
N ASP A 91 7.54 -11.68 -5.53
CA ASP A 91 8.84 -11.69 -6.21
C ASP A 91 9.10 -10.40 -7.03
N ARG A 92 8.66 -9.24 -6.50
CA ARG A 92 8.92 -7.96 -7.14
C ARG A 92 10.27 -7.41 -6.74
N GLU A 93 11.02 -6.92 -7.73
CA GLU A 93 12.34 -6.33 -7.53
C GLU A 93 12.26 -4.91 -6.96
N TYR A 94 11.23 -4.16 -7.37
CA TYR A 94 10.99 -2.79 -6.95
C TYR A 94 9.53 -2.57 -6.58
N ILE A 95 9.31 -1.55 -5.76
CA ILE A 95 8.00 -0.95 -5.48
C ILE A 95 8.09 0.56 -5.72
N TYR A 96 7.01 1.16 -6.22
CA TYR A 96 7.00 2.53 -6.72
C TYR A 96 5.97 3.40 -6.01
N ILE A 97 6.26 4.71 -5.94
CA ILE A 97 5.36 5.75 -5.42
C ILE A 97 5.44 6.95 -6.35
N SER A 98 4.28 7.49 -6.75
CA SER A 98 4.17 8.78 -7.44
C SER A 98 3.79 9.87 -6.46
N ILE A 99 4.50 11.03 -6.50
CA ILE A 99 4.23 12.11 -5.56
C ILE A 99 4.77 13.46 -6.04
N GLY A 100 4.02 14.54 -5.73
CA GLY A 100 4.41 15.91 -6.07
C GLY A 100 5.45 16.56 -5.13
N HIS A 101 5.65 16.03 -3.90
CA HIS A 101 6.55 16.61 -2.91
C HIS A 101 7.72 15.70 -2.53
N THR A 102 8.69 16.21 -1.77
CA THR A 102 9.93 15.53 -1.38
C THR A 102 10.07 15.45 0.14
N GLY A 103 10.98 14.61 0.64
CA GLY A 103 11.42 14.59 2.04
C GLY A 103 10.64 13.67 2.95
N LEU A 104 9.63 12.95 2.44
CA LEU A 104 8.88 11.98 3.24
C LEU A 104 9.38 10.55 3.00
N TYR A 105 9.30 10.08 1.77
CA TYR A 105 9.55 8.67 1.43
C TYR A 105 11.03 8.32 1.47
N GLU A 106 11.91 9.30 1.30
CA GLU A 106 13.37 9.11 1.46
C GLU A 106 13.72 8.63 2.89
N LYS A 107 12.94 9.05 3.91
CA LYS A 107 13.11 8.58 5.31
C LYS A 107 12.78 7.10 5.49
N TYR A 108 12.07 6.51 4.54
CA TYR A 108 11.70 5.09 4.52
C TYR A 108 12.53 4.28 3.51
N GLY A 109 13.60 4.88 2.95
CA GLY A 109 14.52 4.21 2.04
C GLY A 109 14.08 4.18 0.58
N TYR A 110 13.09 5.00 0.20
CA TYR A 110 12.76 5.22 -1.20
C TYR A 110 13.73 6.21 -1.82
N GLU A 111 14.18 5.93 -3.03
CA GLU A 111 15.06 6.80 -3.81
C GLU A 111 14.29 7.47 -4.96
N PHE A 112 14.65 8.71 -5.28
CA PHE A 112 14.15 9.36 -6.49
C PHE A 112 14.61 8.57 -7.71
N TYR A 113 13.69 8.20 -8.58
CA TYR A 113 13.97 7.45 -9.79
C TYR A 113 13.94 8.32 -11.03
N LYS A 114 12.81 8.98 -11.31
CA LYS A 114 12.63 9.88 -12.46
C LYS A 114 11.47 10.84 -12.26
N MET A 115 11.41 11.85 -13.15
CA MET A 115 10.18 12.62 -13.38
C MET A 115 9.37 11.95 -14.49
N ASP A 116 8.06 11.96 -14.35
CA ASP A 116 7.15 11.56 -15.41
C ASP A 116 5.88 12.42 -15.35
N LYS A 117 4.95 12.20 -16.26
CA LYS A 117 3.63 12.84 -16.26
C LYS A 117 2.60 11.86 -15.73
N ASP A 118 1.70 12.38 -14.90
CA ASP A 118 0.50 11.65 -14.51
C ASP A 118 -0.56 11.65 -15.63
N ILE A 119 -1.67 10.98 -15.38
CA ILE A 119 -2.79 10.86 -16.33
C ILE A 119 -3.46 12.20 -16.66
N GLU A 120 -3.22 13.24 -15.84
CA GLU A 120 -3.71 14.61 -16.07
C GLU A 120 -2.69 15.46 -16.84
N GLY A 121 -1.48 14.93 -17.09
CA GLY A 121 -0.38 15.59 -17.78
C GLY A 121 0.50 16.44 -16.88
N GLU A 122 0.26 16.43 -15.57
CA GLU A 122 1.05 17.13 -14.59
C GLU A 122 2.34 16.38 -14.27
N LYS A 123 3.38 17.13 -13.88
CA LYS A 123 4.68 16.55 -13.55
C LYS A 123 4.64 15.91 -12.17
N SER A 124 4.94 14.63 -12.09
CA SER A 124 5.07 13.89 -10.85
C SER A 124 6.47 13.30 -10.66
N ARG A 125 6.89 13.15 -9.42
CA ARG A 125 8.14 12.49 -9.04
C ARG A 125 7.86 11.03 -8.78
N ILE A 126 8.61 10.16 -9.42
CA ILE A 126 8.55 8.74 -9.15
C ILE A 126 9.70 8.39 -8.21
N TYR A 127 9.34 7.82 -7.09
CA TYR A 127 10.24 7.17 -6.14
C TYR A 127 10.11 5.67 -6.28
N ARG A 128 11.21 4.97 -6.04
CA ARG A 128 11.23 3.51 -5.95
C ARG A 128 12.03 3.05 -4.76
N LYS A 129 11.75 1.84 -4.31
CA LYS A 129 12.58 1.13 -3.34
C LYS A 129 12.89 -0.25 -3.88
N ALA A 130 14.17 -0.62 -3.88
CA ALA A 130 14.59 -1.98 -4.18
C ALA A 130 14.12 -2.89 -3.04
N LEU A 131 13.41 -3.94 -3.40
CA LEU A 131 13.03 -5.00 -2.50
C LEU A 131 14.15 -6.02 -2.50
N ALA A 132 14.53 -6.46 -1.33
CA ALA A 132 15.55 -7.46 -1.27
C ALA A 132 15.03 -8.76 -1.90
N VAL A 133 15.58 -9.13 -3.04
CA VAL A 133 15.38 -10.46 -3.60
C VAL A 133 15.90 -11.45 -2.58
N GLU A 134 15.03 -12.31 -2.06
CA GLU A 134 15.43 -13.30 -1.07
C GLU A 134 16.45 -14.26 -1.70
N GLY A 135 17.72 -14.09 -1.30
CA GLY A 135 18.73 -15.14 -1.45
C GLY A 135 18.44 -16.33 -0.52
N PRO A 136 19.20 -17.42 -0.61
CA PRO A 136 18.99 -18.63 0.19
C PRO A 136 19.08 -18.43 1.72
N ASP A 137 19.37 -17.24 2.20
CA ASP A 137 19.49 -16.88 3.63
C ASP A 137 18.18 -16.21 4.14
N LYS A 138 17.06 -16.90 3.93
CA LYS A 138 15.70 -16.42 4.25
C LYS A 138 15.48 -16.13 5.75
N ASP A 139 16.26 -16.77 6.62
CA ASP A 139 16.02 -16.73 8.06
C ASP A 139 16.62 -15.49 8.75
N ARG A 140 17.68 -14.91 8.21
CA ARG A 140 18.44 -13.84 8.86
C ARG A 140 17.71 -12.48 8.96
N ARG A 141 16.73 -12.22 8.09
CA ARG A 141 15.99 -10.95 8.08
C ARG A 141 14.80 -10.92 9.02
N TYR A 142 14.31 -12.08 9.40
CA TYR A 142 13.19 -12.17 10.35
C TYR A 142 13.63 -12.00 11.81
N GLU A 143 14.89 -12.21 12.12
CA GLU A 143 15.42 -12.05 13.49
C GLU A 143 15.50 -10.58 13.94
N SER A 144 15.59 -9.62 13.00
CA SER A 144 15.61 -8.18 13.32
C SER A 144 14.27 -7.48 13.16
N GLY A 145 13.27 -8.18 12.64
CA GLY A 145 11.91 -7.68 12.45
C GLY A 145 11.04 -7.92 13.67
N THR A 146 10.17 -6.99 13.97
CA THR A 146 9.15 -7.16 14.99
C THR A 146 8.25 -8.39 14.67
N LYS A 147 7.78 -9.08 15.71
CA LYS A 147 6.94 -10.29 15.60
C LYS A 147 5.74 -10.12 14.62
N TRP A 148 5.20 -8.92 14.51
CA TRP A 148 4.12 -8.60 13.60
C TRP A 148 4.50 -8.68 12.10
N LYS A 149 5.76 -8.39 11.71
CA LYS A 149 6.21 -8.55 10.32
C LYS A 149 6.15 -10.02 9.88
N ALA A 150 6.56 -10.94 10.73
CA ALA A 150 6.47 -12.38 10.46
C ALA A 150 5.01 -12.86 10.33
N GLU A 151 4.12 -12.34 11.16
CA GLU A 151 2.68 -12.66 11.10
C GLU A 151 2.03 -12.14 9.81
N ILE A 152 2.37 -10.92 9.38
CA ILE A 152 1.88 -10.33 8.11
C ILE A 152 2.34 -11.16 6.91
N VAL A 153 3.63 -11.50 6.84
CA VAL A 153 4.17 -12.32 5.72
C VAL A 153 3.53 -13.70 5.70
N LYS A 154 3.32 -14.31 6.87
CA LYS A 154 2.61 -15.59 6.98
C LYS A 154 1.17 -15.46 6.48
N ALA A 155 0.44 -14.46 6.93
CA ALA A 155 -0.93 -14.18 6.48
C ALA A 155 -1.02 -13.93 4.98
N ALA A 156 -0.08 -13.15 4.41
CA ALA A 156 -0.01 -12.90 2.98
C ALA A 156 0.24 -14.19 2.16
N ARG A 157 1.11 -15.08 2.65
CA ARG A 157 1.36 -16.40 2.00
C ARG A 157 0.18 -17.36 2.09
N GLU A 158 -0.53 -17.36 3.20
CA GLU A 158 -1.67 -18.26 3.43
C GLU A 158 -2.94 -17.76 2.73
N ASN A 159 -3.04 -16.46 2.40
CA ASN A 159 -4.22 -15.83 1.84
C ASN A 159 -4.03 -15.32 0.39
N VAL A 160 -3.14 -15.92 -0.38
CA VAL A 160 -2.90 -15.53 -1.80
C VAL A 160 -4.19 -15.58 -2.64
N ASP A 161 -5.16 -16.43 -2.28
CA ASP A 161 -6.47 -16.52 -2.94
C ASP A 161 -7.56 -15.62 -2.34
N MET A 162 -7.26 -14.90 -1.26
CA MET A 162 -8.24 -14.01 -0.64
C MET A 162 -8.11 -12.60 -1.21
N THR A 163 -8.96 -12.24 -2.14
CA THR A 163 -9.20 -10.88 -2.64
C THR A 163 -9.82 -9.99 -1.57
N ALA A 164 -9.20 -9.89 -0.40
CA ALA A 164 -9.65 -8.96 0.62
C ALA A 164 -9.23 -7.54 0.23
N TYR A 165 -10.16 -6.61 0.20
CA TYR A 165 -9.90 -5.18 -0.05
C TYR A 165 -8.93 -4.56 0.95
N CYS A 166 -8.64 -5.22 2.07
CA CYS A 166 -7.86 -4.70 3.18
C CYS A 166 -6.55 -5.44 3.46
N GLY A 167 -6.23 -6.53 2.75
CA GLY A 167 -5.02 -7.34 3.01
C GLY A 167 -5.01 -8.09 4.35
N PHE A 168 -6.09 -8.00 5.15
CA PHE A 168 -6.28 -8.80 6.35
C PHE A 168 -7.15 -10.02 6.04
N SER A 169 -6.93 -11.12 6.78
CA SER A 169 -7.85 -12.26 6.77
C SER A 169 -9.27 -11.79 7.07
N CYS A 170 -10.24 -12.10 6.22
CA CYS A 170 -11.64 -11.75 6.42
C CYS A 170 -12.19 -12.27 7.77
N ASN A 171 -11.59 -13.31 8.34
CA ASN A 171 -11.94 -13.86 9.65
C ASN A 171 -11.58 -12.94 10.83
N HIS A 172 -10.78 -11.88 10.60
CA HIS A 172 -10.35 -10.93 11.63
C HIS A 172 -10.62 -9.48 11.21
N CYS A 173 -11.32 -9.28 10.09
CA CYS A 173 -11.61 -7.94 9.58
C CYS A 173 -12.97 -7.47 10.10
N PHE A 174 -12.97 -6.39 10.87
CA PHE A 174 -14.19 -5.68 11.31
C PHE A 174 -15.08 -5.23 10.12
N LEU A 175 -14.50 -5.10 8.92
CA LEU A 175 -15.21 -4.71 7.70
C LEU A 175 -15.74 -5.92 6.89
N GLY A 176 -15.67 -7.15 7.40
CA GLY A 176 -16.16 -8.35 6.71
C GLY A 176 -17.60 -8.22 6.22
N GLU A 177 -18.47 -7.58 7.00
CA GLU A 177 -19.88 -7.30 6.61
C GLU A 177 -19.99 -6.26 5.47
N TRP A 178 -18.97 -5.42 5.26
CA TRP A 178 -18.96 -4.37 4.24
C TRP A 178 -18.31 -4.80 2.93
N CYS A 179 -17.48 -5.83 2.97
CA CYS A 179 -16.76 -6.31 1.79
C CYS A 179 -17.51 -7.39 1.01
N GLY A 180 -18.69 -7.84 1.47
CA GLY A 180 -19.52 -8.84 0.77
C GLY A 180 -18.83 -10.22 0.72
N GLY A 181 -18.11 -10.56 1.79
CA GLY A 181 -17.46 -11.88 1.95
C GLY A 181 -18.47 -13.02 2.11
#